data_2fd9f59e4d76ad718331d7be0bea331a
#
_entry.id   2fd9f59e4d76ad718331d7be0bea331a
#
_cell.length_a   1.000
_cell.length_b   1.000
_cell.length_c   1.000
_cell.angle_alpha   90.00
_cell.angle_beta   90.00
_cell.angle_gamma   90.00
#
_symmetry.space_group_name_H-M   'P 1'
#
loop_
_entity.id
_entity.type
_entity.pdbx_description
1 polymer ?
#
loop_
_entity_poly.entity_id
_entity_poly.type
_entity_poly.pdbx_seq_one_letter_code
_entity_poly.pdbx_strand_id
1 'polypeptide(L)'
;MMNQGFTTVHFKAESGMSSVNGAAKFSNAGIIIEFESKLFGLISNGVKEARLPIDELLSVKFKKGVLKRGARIEIRLKSFARLSELPNKEGKLILKLFPDDFEIARDAVERLNKALAEHNASLPPPHPPLRSLFDESEDETKDL
;
A
#
# COMPACT_ATOMS: atom_id res chain seq x y z
N MET A 1 9.79 17.75 -17.41
CA MET A 1 9.48 17.30 -17.17
C MET A 1 9.10 17.03 -16.38
N MET A 2 8.79 17.04 -16.47
CA MET A 2 8.47 16.67 -15.75
C MET A 2 8.40 15.58 -15.43
N ASN A 3 8.67 15.34 -15.40
CA ASN A 3 8.95 14.19 -14.66
C ASN A 3 7.77 13.75 -13.83
N GLN A 4 7.41 12.54 -13.92
CA GLN A 4 6.25 12.04 -13.20
C GLN A 4 6.52 11.80 -11.74
N GLY A 5 7.77 11.83 -11.34
CA GLY A 5 8.10 11.58 -9.96
C GLY A 5 7.92 10.16 -9.50
N PHE A 6 7.87 9.21 -10.40
CA PHE A 6 7.80 7.80 -10.03
C PHE A 6 9.18 7.26 -9.67
N THR A 7 9.24 6.51 -8.58
CA THR A 7 10.41 5.73 -8.24
C THR A 7 10.05 4.28 -8.45
N THR A 8 10.77 3.58 -9.29
CA THR A 8 10.48 2.18 -9.59
C THR A 8 11.36 1.27 -8.75
N VAL A 9 10.74 0.33 -8.05
CA VAL A 9 11.43 -0.61 -7.16
C VAL A 9 11.00 -2.01 -7.57
N HIS A 10 11.97 -2.88 -7.81
CA HIS A 10 11.66 -4.26 -8.18
C HIS A 10 11.51 -5.12 -6.94
N PHE A 11 10.62 -6.12 -7.02
CA PHE A 11 10.32 -6.93 -5.86
C PHE A 11 9.95 -8.35 -6.22
N LYS A 12 9.98 -9.19 -5.19
CA LYS A 12 9.40 -10.54 -5.24
C LYS A 12 8.38 -10.63 -4.12
N ALA A 13 7.33 -11.37 -4.36
CA ALA A 13 6.31 -11.61 -3.35
C ALA A 13 5.84 -13.05 -3.45
N GLU A 14 5.25 -13.53 -2.38
CA GLU A 14 4.70 -14.87 -2.34
C GLU A 14 3.22 -14.79 -2.03
N SER A 15 2.46 -15.65 -2.67
CA SER A 15 1.03 -15.71 -2.45
C SER A 15 0.63 -17.18 -2.55
N GLY A 16 0.54 -17.84 -1.40
CA GLY A 16 0.28 -19.27 -1.37
C GLY A 16 1.40 -20.04 -2.03
N MET A 17 1.06 -20.84 -3.04
CA MET A 17 2.05 -21.63 -3.78
C MET A 17 2.62 -20.87 -4.97
N SER A 18 2.12 -19.68 -5.23
CA SER A 18 2.59 -18.85 -6.33
C SER A 18 3.72 -17.96 -5.89
N SER A 19 4.61 -17.65 -6.81
CA SER A 19 5.56 -16.56 -6.60
C SER A 19 5.26 -15.47 -7.60
N VAL A 20 5.52 -14.25 -7.19
CA VAL A 20 5.20 -13.07 -7.97
C VAL A 20 6.45 -12.23 -8.10
N ASN A 21 6.77 -11.83 -9.31
CA ASN A 21 7.84 -10.87 -9.55
C ASN A 21 7.21 -9.64 -10.15
N GLY A 22 7.70 -8.48 -9.74
CA GLY A 22 7.12 -7.28 -10.27
C GLY A 22 7.90 -6.03 -9.96
N ALA A 23 7.27 -4.91 -10.24
CA ALA A 23 7.83 -3.61 -9.97
C ALA A 23 6.75 -2.75 -9.30
N ALA A 24 7.18 -2.00 -8.32
CA ALA A 24 6.30 -1.06 -7.63
C ALA A 24 6.77 0.33 -7.98
N LYS A 25 5.86 1.16 -8.46
CA LYS A 25 6.16 2.55 -8.82
C LYS A 25 5.56 3.45 -7.77
N PHE A 26 6.42 4.16 -7.08
CA PHE A 26 6.01 5.03 -5.97
C PHE A 26 5.97 6.47 -6.42
N SER A 27 4.93 7.17 -6.00
CA SER A 27 4.80 8.61 -6.24
C SER A 27 4.06 9.23 -5.08
N ASN A 28 3.91 10.54 -5.10
CA ASN A 28 3.13 11.22 -4.06
C ASN A 28 1.64 10.91 -4.17
N ALA A 29 1.20 10.33 -5.27
CA ALA A 29 -0.20 9.98 -5.46
C ALA A 29 -0.52 8.55 -5.05
N GLY A 30 0.49 7.74 -4.77
CA GLY A 30 0.27 6.36 -4.37
C GLY A 30 1.28 5.41 -4.98
N ILE A 31 0.85 4.18 -5.18
CA ILE A 31 1.72 3.12 -5.69
C ILE A 31 1.02 2.41 -6.84
N ILE A 32 1.78 2.14 -7.90
CA ILE A 32 1.31 1.31 -9.00
C ILE A 32 2.13 0.03 -8.96
N ILE A 33 1.47 -1.11 -8.86
CA ILE A 33 2.15 -2.39 -8.78
C ILE A 33 1.89 -3.16 -10.06
N GLU A 34 2.97 -3.54 -10.75
CA GLU A 34 2.91 -4.38 -11.94
C GLU A 34 3.56 -5.69 -11.59
N PHE A 35 2.89 -6.79 -11.87
CA PHE A 35 3.43 -8.08 -11.45
C PHE A 35 3.01 -9.20 -12.38
N GLU A 36 3.81 -10.28 -12.36
CA GLU A 36 3.50 -11.52 -13.04
C GLU A 36 3.42 -12.62 -12.00
N SER A 37 2.35 -13.38 -12.04
CA SER A 37 2.22 -14.54 -11.18
C SER A 37 2.82 -15.77 -11.84
N LYS A 38 3.60 -16.52 -11.10
CA LYS A 38 4.17 -17.77 -11.57
C LYS A 38 3.71 -18.89 -10.65
N LEU A 39 3.08 -19.89 -11.23
CA LEU A 39 2.67 -21.06 -10.51
C LEU A 39 3.50 -22.22 -11.01
N PHE A 40 4.23 -22.89 -10.10
CA PHE A 40 5.13 -23.98 -10.47
C PHE A 40 6.15 -23.56 -11.52
N GLY A 41 6.60 -22.30 -11.45
CA GLY A 41 7.62 -21.81 -12.37
C GLY A 41 7.09 -21.34 -13.71
N LEU A 42 5.81 -21.47 -13.96
CA LEU A 42 5.21 -21.05 -15.21
C LEU A 42 4.43 -19.76 -15.04
N ILE A 43 4.51 -18.86 -16.01
CA ILE A 43 3.76 -17.63 -16.00
C ILE A 43 2.32 -17.98 -16.34
N SER A 44 1.38 -17.62 -15.47
CA SER A 44 0.02 -18.05 -15.67
C SER A 44 -0.85 -17.07 -16.42
N ASN A 45 -0.84 -15.78 -16.10
CA ASN A 45 -1.80 -14.86 -16.67
C ASN A 45 -1.20 -13.57 -17.21
N GLY A 46 0.08 -13.57 -17.52
CA GLY A 46 0.73 -12.36 -17.99
C GLY A 46 0.90 -11.33 -16.91
N VAL A 47 1.13 -10.10 -17.32
CA VAL A 47 1.40 -9.01 -16.40
C VAL A 47 0.09 -8.37 -15.95
N LYS A 48 -0.05 -8.18 -14.65
CA LYS A 48 -1.20 -7.49 -14.07
C LYS A 48 -0.75 -6.18 -13.47
N GLU A 49 -1.64 -5.22 -13.46
CA GLU A 49 -1.38 -3.91 -12.87
C GLU A 49 -2.43 -3.61 -11.82
N ALA A 50 -1.98 -3.12 -10.69
CA ALA A 50 -2.89 -2.66 -9.64
C ALA A 50 -2.47 -1.26 -9.23
N ARG A 51 -3.44 -0.37 -9.14
CA ARG A 51 -3.20 1.01 -8.73
C ARG A 51 -3.71 1.20 -7.33
N LEU A 52 -2.84 1.71 -6.48
CA LEU A 52 -3.16 1.94 -5.08
C LEU A 52 -3.06 3.43 -4.80
N PRO A 53 -4.16 4.18 -4.99
CA PRO A 53 -4.13 5.61 -4.70
C PRO A 53 -3.84 5.87 -3.23
N ILE A 54 -3.30 7.04 -2.94
CA ILE A 54 -2.87 7.36 -1.59
C ILE A 54 -4.02 7.26 -0.58
N ASP A 55 -5.24 7.54 -1.03
CA ASP A 55 -6.39 7.46 -0.11
C ASP A 55 -6.81 6.03 0.21
N GLU A 56 -6.26 5.03 -0.48
CA GLU A 56 -6.52 3.64 -0.16
C GLU A 56 -5.43 3.03 0.72
N LEU A 57 -4.35 3.75 0.95
CA LEU A 57 -3.23 3.23 1.72
C LEU A 57 -3.45 3.46 3.20
N LEU A 58 -3.36 2.39 3.97
CA LEU A 58 -3.42 2.49 5.41
C LEU A 58 -2.02 2.72 5.99
N SER A 59 -1.05 1.95 5.55
CA SER A 59 0.33 2.13 5.98
C SER A 59 1.30 1.54 4.97
N VAL A 60 2.47 2.13 4.90
CA VAL A 60 3.57 1.64 4.07
C VAL A 60 4.83 1.70 4.92
N LYS A 61 5.50 0.57 5.08
CA LYS A 61 6.67 0.49 5.96
C LYS A 61 7.82 -0.18 5.25
N PHE A 62 9.00 0.39 5.41
CA PHE A 62 10.24 -0.23 4.95
C PHE A 62 10.87 -0.93 6.14
N LYS A 63 11.16 -2.21 6.00
CA LYS A 63 11.78 -2.98 7.08
C LYS A 63 13.04 -3.65 6.59
N LYS A 64 14.12 -3.47 7.32
CA LYS A 64 15.35 -4.18 7.04
C LYS A 64 15.28 -5.58 7.60
N GLY A 65 15.84 -6.51 6.86
CA GLY A 65 15.98 -7.85 7.36
C GLY A 65 17.08 -7.94 8.42
N VAL A 66 17.03 -8.99 9.20
CA VAL A 66 18.03 -9.26 10.25
C VAL A 66 19.23 -9.95 9.60
N LEU A 67 20.44 -9.58 9.98
CA LEU A 67 21.66 -10.26 9.54
C LEU A 67 21.75 -10.36 8.04
N LYS A 68 21.96 -9.58 7.25
CA LYS A 68 22.10 -9.68 5.79
C LYS A 68 20.88 -10.22 5.06
N ARG A 69 19.78 -10.44 5.77
CA ARG A 69 18.55 -10.77 5.07
C ARG A 69 18.07 -9.52 4.33
N GLY A 70 17.36 -9.75 3.26
CA GLY A 70 16.93 -8.64 2.45
C GLY A 70 15.93 -7.75 3.15
N ALA A 71 15.78 -6.54 2.64
CA ALA A 71 14.77 -5.62 3.13
C ALA A 71 13.45 -5.90 2.44
N ARG A 72 12.37 -5.41 3.01
CA ARG A 72 11.04 -5.56 2.44
C ARG A 72 10.21 -4.32 2.70
N ILE A 73 9.20 -4.16 1.87
CA ILE A 73 8.20 -3.11 2.07
C ILE A 73 6.90 -3.82 2.41
N GLU A 74 6.27 -3.39 3.50
CA GLU A 74 4.96 -3.91 3.90
C GLU A 74 3.91 -2.84 3.66
N ILE A 75 2.88 -3.20 2.89
CA ILE A 75 1.81 -2.28 2.53
C ILE A 75 0.50 -2.82 3.07
N ARG A 76 -0.23 -1.98 3.80
CA ARG A 76 -1.57 -2.32 4.25
C ARG A 76 -2.55 -1.39 3.58
N LEU A 77 -3.66 -1.95 3.15
CA LEU A 77 -4.72 -1.19 2.48
C LEU A 77 -5.92 -1.05 3.40
N LYS A 78 -6.68 0.00 3.17
CA LYS A 78 -7.90 0.24 3.95
C LYS A 78 -9.02 -0.74 3.58
N SER A 79 -8.98 -1.31 2.39
CA SER A 79 -10.02 -2.20 1.90
C SER A 79 -9.49 -3.60 1.66
N PHE A 80 -10.15 -4.60 2.24
CA PHE A 80 -9.79 -6.00 1.99
C PHE A 80 -10.19 -6.44 0.59
N ALA A 81 -11.19 -5.80 0.00
CA ALA A 81 -11.62 -6.20 -1.33
C ALA A 81 -10.51 -6.05 -2.36
N ARG A 82 -9.74 -4.99 -2.23
CA ARG A 82 -8.63 -4.75 -3.14
C ARG A 82 -7.52 -5.79 -2.97
N LEU A 83 -7.34 -6.27 -1.74
CA LEU A 83 -6.29 -7.23 -1.45
C LEU A 83 -6.49 -8.55 -2.18
N SER A 84 -7.73 -8.95 -2.45
CA SER A 84 -7.96 -10.23 -3.10
C SER A 84 -7.36 -10.29 -4.50
N GLU A 85 -7.10 -9.16 -5.11
CA GLU A 85 -6.53 -9.08 -6.45
C GLU A 85 -5.01 -9.00 -6.42
N LEU A 86 -4.42 -8.95 -5.24
CA LEU A 86 -2.99 -8.71 -5.07
C LEU A 86 -2.35 -9.87 -4.32
N PRO A 87 -1.04 -10.07 -4.53
CA PRO A 87 -0.32 -11.07 -3.74
C PRO A 87 -0.22 -10.55 -2.31
N ASN A 88 -1.00 -11.13 -1.41
CA ASN A 88 -0.98 -10.70 -0.03
C ASN A 88 -0.72 -11.87 0.89
N LYS A 89 -0.23 -11.56 2.08
CA LYS A 89 0.00 -12.54 3.11
C LYS A 89 -0.52 -11.95 4.40
N GLU A 90 -1.52 -12.61 4.96
CA GLU A 90 -2.13 -12.16 6.22
C GLU A 90 -2.63 -10.72 6.15
N GLY A 91 -3.19 -10.34 5.01
CA GLY A 91 -3.78 -9.02 4.86
C GLY A 91 -2.80 -7.91 4.54
N LYS A 92 -1.57 -8.26 4.22
CA LYS A 92 -0.54 -7.28 3.84
C LYS A 92 0.10 -7.67 2.53
N LEU A 93 0.54 -6.66 1.78
CA LEU A 93 1.45 -6.91 0.68
C LEU A 93 2.86 -6.84 1.24
N ILE A 94 3.63 -7.89 1.01
CA ILE A 94 5.02 -7.91 1.44
C ILE A 94 5.86 -8.00 0.19
N LEU A 95 6.58 -6.93 -0.10
CA LEU A 95 7.42 -6.82 -1.28
C LEU A 95 8.87 -7.02 -0.86
N LYS A 96 9.43 -8.17 -1.23
CA LYS A 96 10.83 -8.45 -0.91
C LYS A 96 11.71 -7.74 -1.94
N LEU A 97 12.68 -6.99 -1.47
CA LEU A 97 13.46 -6.11 -2.32
C LEU A 97 14.76 -6.76 -2.75
N PHE A 98 15.24 -6.37 -3.91
CA PHE A 98 16.59 -6.73 -4.33
C PHE A 98 17.58 -5.75 -3.71
N PRO A 99 18.79 -6.23 -3.35
CA PRO A 99 19.75 -5.36 -2.65
C PRO A 99 20.06 -4.05 -3.36
N ASP A 100 20.11 -4.07 -4.68
CA ASP A 100 20.43 -2.85 -5.44
C ASP A 100 19.38 -1.77 -5.26
N ASP A 101 18.18 -2.13 -4.84
CA ASP A 101 17.08 -1.18 -4.72
C ASP A 101 16.81 -0.75 -3.29
N PHE A 102 17.62 -1.18 -2.32
CA PHE A 102 17.34 -0.89 -0.92
C PHE A 102 17.26 0.60 -0.64
N GLU A 103 18.23 1.37 -1.11
CA GLU A 103 18.24 2.79 -0.79
C GLU A 103 17.13 3.54 -1.49
N ILE A 104 16.89 3.27 -2.77
CA ILE A 104 15.82 3.96 -3.46
C ILE A 104 14.47 3.57 -2.89
N ALA A 105 14.33 2.33 -2.45
CA ALA A 105 13.09 1.87 -1.84
C ALA A 105 12.84 2.58 -0.52
N ARG A 106 13.88 2.70 0.31
CA ARG A 106 13.74 3.40 1.58
C ARG A 106 13.33 4.85 1.36
N ASP A 107 14.01 5.51 0.43
CA ASP A 107 13.70 6.91 0.14
C ASP A 107 12.30 7.07 -0.44
N ALA A 108 11.89 6.12 -1.30
CA ALA A 108 10.55 6.17 -1.88
C ALA A 108 9.49 6.02 -0.80
N VAL A 109 9.71 5.11 0.15
CA VAL A 109 8.76 4.90 1.24
C VAL A 109 8.70 6.13 2.14
N GLU A 110 9.85 6.75 2.42
CA GLU A 110 9.85 7.95 3.24
C GLU A 110 9.07 9.08 2.57
N ARG A 111 9.29 9.29 1.28
CA ARG A 111 8.56 10.33 0.55
C ARG A 111 7.07 10.04 0.49
N LEU A 112 6.72 8.78 0.29
CA LEU A 112 5.31 8.40 0.24
C LEU A 112 4.66 8.58 1.61
N ASN A 113 5.35 8.21 2.67
CA ASN A 113 4.81 8.39 4.02
C ASN A 113 4.61 9.86 4.35
N LYS A 114 5.51 10.71 3.88
CA LYS A 114 5.33 12.15 4.06
C LYS A 114 4.09 12.63 3.29
N ALA A 115 3.94 12.18 2.05
CA ALA A 115 2.77 12.54 1.27
C ALA A 115 1.49 11.99 1.89
N LEU A 116 1.56 10.78 2.44
CA LEU A 116 0.40 10.18 3.10
C LEU A 116 0.01 10.96 4.35
N ALA A 117 0.98 11.37 5.14
CA ALA A 117 0.70 12.18 6.32
C ALA A 117 0.08 13.52 5.93
N GLU A 118 0.60 14.15 4.88
CA GLU A 118 0.05 15.41 4.40
C GLU A 118 -1.36 15.22 3.84
N HIS A 119 -1.58 14.12 3.15
CA HIS A 119 -2.90 13.82 2.63
C HIS A 119 -3.91 13.65 3.76
N ASN A 120 -3.54 12.88 4.78
CA ASN A 120 -4.42 12.64 5.91
C ASN A 120 -4.69 13.92 6.69
N ALA A 121 -3.70 14.79 6.80
CA ALA A 121 -3.87 16.06 7.50
C ALA A 121 -4.76 17.02 6.72
N SER A 122 -4.80 16.89 5.39
CA SER A 122 -5.59 17.80 4.55
C SER A 122 -7.03 17.35 4.39
N LEU A 123 -7.36 16.13 4.84
CA LEU A 123 -8.73 15.65 4.74
C LEU A 123 -9.64 16.44 5.66
N PRO A 124 -10.91 16.60 5.28
CA PRO A 124 -11.86 17.24 6.22
C PRO A 124 -11.91 16.44 7.50
N PRO A 125 -12.28 17.08 8.60
CA PRO A 125 -12.43 16.33 9.85
C PRO A 125 -13.33 15.14 9.61
N PRO A 126 -13.08 14.03 10.29
CA PRO A 126 -13.97 12.88 10.13
C PRO A 126 -15.38 13.29 10.51
N HIS A 127 -16.34 12.67 9.85
CA HIS A 127 -17.73 12.93 10.21
C HIS A 127 -17.93 12.62 11.68
N PRO A 128 -18.78 13.38 12.34
CA PRO A 128 -19.09 13.03 13.72
C PRO A 128 -19.54 11.59 13.78
N PRO A 129 -19.15 10.86 14.81
CA PRO A 129 -19.65 9.50 14.94
C PRO A 129 -21.17 9.49 14.94
N LEU A 130 -21.74 8.41 14.47
CA LEU A 130 -23.19 8.29 14.49
C LEU A 130 -23.76 8.55 15.88
N ARG A 131 -23.02 8.14 16.88
CA ARG A 131 -23.44 8.39 18.25
C ARG A 131 -23.61 9.87 18.55
N SER A 132 -22.71 10.70 18.03
CA SER A 132 -22.83 12.14 18.19
C SER A 132 -24.10 12.68 17.57
N LEU A 133 -24.42 12.18 16.38
CA LEU A 133 -25.63 12.61 15.72
C LEU A 133 -26.86 12.18 16.48
N PHE A 134 -26.87 10.98 17.00
CA PHE A 134 -27.97 10.50 17.78
C PHE A 134 -28.11 11.26 19.11
N ASP A 135 -26.99 11.60 19.71
CA ASP A 135 -27.00 12.36 20.95
C ASP A 135 -27.66 13.72 20.75
N GLU A 136 -27.36 14.36 19.62
CA GLU A 136 -28.00 15.63 19.31
C GLU A 136 -29.50 15.46 19.12
N SER A 137 -29.89 14.40 18.45
CA SER A 137 -31.30 14.12 18.25
C SER A 137 -32.00 13.85 19.58
N GLU A 138 -31.34 13.11 20.45
CA GLU A 138 -31.89 12.81 21.76
C GLU A 138 -32.09 14.08 22.59
N ASP A 139 -31.13 14.97 22.52
CA ASP A 139 -31.24 16.24 23.23
C ASP A 139 -32.44 17.03 22.75
N GLU A 140 -32.64 17.06 21.43
CA GLU A 140 -33.79 17.73 20.88
C GLU A 140 -35.08 17.08 21.36
N THR A 141 -35.10 15.76 21.40
CA THR A 141 -36.24 15.01 21.86
C THR A 141 -36.54 15.31 23.31
N LYS A 142 -35.50 15.42 24.13
CA LYS A 142 -35.66 15.68 25.53
C LYS A 142 -36.25 17.05 25.78
N ASP A 143 -35.94 17.99 24.96
CA ASP A 143 -36.47 19.34 25.10
C ASP A 143 -37.95 19.41 24.83
N LEU A 144 -38.50 18.42 24.22
CA LEU A 144 -39.91 18.35 24.00
C LEU A 144 -40.58 17.74 25.19
#